data_76a032c7dd866ac3a238436021d7a367
#
_entry.id   76a032c7dd866ac3a238436021d7a367
#
_cell.length_a   1.000
_cell.length_b   1.000
_cell.length_c   1.000
_cell.angle_alpha   90.00
_cell.angle_beta   90.00
_cell.angle_gamma   90.00
#
_symmetry.space_group_name_H-M   'P 1'
#
loop_
_entity.id
_entity.type
_entity.pdbx_description
1 polymer ?
#
loop_
_entity_poly.entity_id
_entity_poly.type
_entity_poly.pdbx_seq_one_letter_code
_entity_poly.pdbx_strand_id
1 'polypeptide(L)'
;MKNSRYNFTTNLNIDVTPTTKVEIGAQGYLGEGNYPAISSADLYNAAMSISPVEYPKMFFVNGEAFVPGTSTNNNFNNPYSQATRRGYDNLTKNQIYSNLRVTQDLDMLTKGLKLTAMYAFDVYNEIHVHQDRAESTYNFLDTSVPYDMNGQPILQRIYEGSNVLSYKQETSGNKKTYLEASLDYDRTFNDDRRVCALFLFDQQSVLLYP
;
A
#
# COMPACT_ATOMS: atom_id res chain seq x y z
N MET A 1 -11.59 -10.25 -0.01
CA MET A 1 -10.30 -9.67 0.39
C MET A 1 -9.17 -10.61 0.01
N LYS A 2 -8.17 -10.10 -0.66
CA LYS A 2 -6.93 -10.83 -0.94
C LYS A 2 -5.77 -9.88 -0.66
N ASN A 3 -4.76 -10.36 0.05
CA ASN A 3 -3.54 -9.59 0.31
C ASN A 3 -2.34 -10.51 0.04
N SER A 4 -1.39 -10.02 -0.73
CA SER A 4 -0.16 -10.72 -1.06
C SER A 4 1.02 -9.80 -0.81
N ARG A 5 2.10 -10.35 -0.24
CA ARG A 5 3.34 -9.61 -0.02
C ARG A 5 4.53 -10.47 -0.40
N TYR A 6 5.36 -9.94 -1.25
CA TYR A 6 6.60 -10.55 -1.72
C TYR A 6 7.77 -9.74 -1.17
N ASN A 7 8.65 -10.39 -0.41
CA ASN A 7 9.85 -9.75 0.11
C ASN A 7 11.06 -10.31 -0.62
N PHE A 8 12.03 -9.46 -0.88
CA PHE A 8 13.31 -9.87 -1.43
C PHE A 8 14.45 -9.23 -0.64
N THR A 9 15.56 -9.93 -0.56
CA THR A 9 16.81 -9.45 0.02
C THR A 9 17.96 -10.08 -0.73
N THR A 10 18.90 -9.26 -1.14
CA THR A 10 20.15 -9.71 -1.74
C THR A 10 21.30 -8.87 -1.21
N ASN A 11 22.44 -9.54 -0.94
CA ASN A 11 23.69 -8.90 -0.55
C ASN A 11 24.80 -9.56 -1.35
N LEU A 12 25.64 -8.75 -1.93
CA LEU A 12 26.78 -9.20 -2.75
C LEU A 12 28.04 -8.47 -2.28
N ASN A 13 29.05 -9.22 -1.92
CA ASN A 13 30.37 -8.71 -1.54
C ASN A 13 31.38 -9.21 -2.55
N ILE A 14 32.09 -8.31 -3.17
CA ILE A 14 33.04 -8.59 -4.24
C ILE A 14 34.40 -8.00 -3.86
N ASP A 15 35.44 -8.84 -3.80
CA ASP A 15 36.82 -8.39 -3.77
C ASP A 15 37.28 -8.20 -5.23
N VAL A 16 37.16 -6.96 -5.74
CA VAL A 16 37.50 -6.61 -7.13
C VAL A 16 39.01 -6.67 -7.34
N THR A 17 39.76 -6.21 -6.34
CA THR A 17 41.21 -6.33 -6.25
C THR A 17 41.61 -6.64 -4.80
N PRO A 18 42.88 -6.98 -4.51
CA PRO A 18 43.33 -7.16 -3.13
C PRO A 18 43.12 -5.93 -2.23
N THR A 19 42.97 -4.75 -2.84
CA THR A 19 42.82 -3.45 -2.14
C THR A 19 41.44 -2.81 -2.33
N THR A 20 40.58 -3.39 -3.19
CA THR A 20 39.25 -2.80 -3.51
C THR A 20 38.15 -3.79 -3.20
N LYS A 21 37.22 -3.41 -2.32
CA LYS A 21 36.00 -4.16 -1.99
C LYS A 21 34.76 -3.39 -2.43
N VAL A 22 33.80 -4.11 -2.98
CA VAL A 22 32.50 -3.60 -3.38
C VAL A 22 31.41 -4.40 -2.68
N GLU A 23 30.52 -3.71 -1.97
CA GLU A 23 29.36 -4.29 -1.30
C GLU A 23 28.10 -3.71 -1.93
N ILE A 24 27.22 -4.58 -2.38
CA ILE A 24 25.91 -4.20 -2.97
C ILE A 24 24.84 -4.86 -2.13
N GLY A 25 23.93 -4.05 -1.60
CA GLY A 25 22.75 -4.51 -0.88
C GLY A 25 21.48 -4.03 -1.56
N ALA A 26 20.50 -4.91 -1.69
CA ALA A 26 19.16 -4.54 -2.10
C ALA A 26 18.13 -5.35 -1.32
N GLN A 27 17.15 -4.68 -0.76
CA GLN A 27 16.05 -5.33 -0.06
C GLN A 27 14.74 -4.55 -0.27
N GLY A 28 13.63 -5.24 -0.18
CA GLY A 28 12.36 -4.57 -0.32
C GLY A 28 11.19 -5.52 -0.30
N TYR A 29 10.02 -4.95 -0.60
CA TYR A 29 8.81 -5.72 -0.78
C TYR A 29 7.91 -5.11 -1.84
N LEU A 30 7.11 -5.99 -2.44
CA LEU A 30 5.93 -5.69 -3.24
C LEU A 30 4.71 -6.19 -2.48
N GLY A 31 3.78 -5.30 -2.16
CA GLY A 31 2.52 -5.61 -1.50
C GLY A 31 1.35 -5.30 -2.42
N GLU A 32 0.43 -6.25 -2.56
CA GLU A 32 -0.81 -6.09 -3.31
C GLU A 32 -1.98 -6.43 -2.42
N GLY A 33 -2.94 -5.52 -2.30
CA GLY A 33 -4.17 -5.69 -1.54
C GLY A 33 -5.39 -5.42 -2.40
N ASN A 34 -6.42 -6.25 -2.26
CA ASN A 34 -7.73 -6.01 -2.83
C ASN A 34 -8.75 -5.94 -1.69
N TYR A 35 -9.37 -4.79 -1.54
CA TYR A 35 -10.32 -4.47 -0.48
C TYR A 35 -11.68 -4.11 -1.06
N PRO A 36 -12.78 -4.21 -0.29
CA PRO A 36 -14.05 -3.61 -0.67
C PRO A 36 -13.92 -2.08 -0.81
N ALA A 37 -14.70 -1.50 -1.71
CA ALA A 37 -14.75 -0.04 -1.91
C ALA A 37 -15.49 0.70 -0.77
N ILE A 38 -15.34 0.22 0.45
CA ILE A 38 -15.89 0.80 1.69
C ILE A 38 -14.91 0.58 2.82
N SER A 39 -14.77 1.57 3.70
CA SER A 39 -13.92 1.42 4.88
C SER A 39 -14.52 0.40 5.86
N SER A 40 -13.67 -0.26 6.64
CA SER A 40 -14.11 -1.21 7.68
C SER A 40 -14.98 -0.52 8.74
N ALA A 41 -14.71 0.74 9.06
CA ALA A 41 -15.49 1.51 10.02
C ALA A 41 -16.89 1.82 9.47
N ASP A 42 -17.03 2.24 8.22
CA ASP A 42 -18.31 2.53 7.60
C ASP A 42 -19.13 1.26 7.42
N LEU A 43 -18.50 0.15 7.06
CA LEU A 43 -19.16 -1.14 6.95
C LEU A 43 -19.67 -1.61 8.32
N TYR A 44 -18.89 -1.44 9.38
CA TYR A 44 -19.31 -1.75 10.74
C TYR A 44 -20.48 -0.86 11.17
N ASN A 45 -20.39 0.45 10.94
CA ASN A 45 -21.47 1.39 11.26
C ASN A 45 -22.75 1.05 10.50
N ALA A 46 -22.66 0.71 9.21
CA ALA A 46 -23.80 0.27 8.44
C ALA A 46 -24.43 -1.02 9.03
N ALA A 47 -23.59 -2.00 9.41
CA ALA A 47 -24.06 -3.26 10.00
C ALA A 47 -24.75 -3.06 11.37
N MET A 48 -24.29 -2.09 12.16
CA MET A 48 -24.89 -1.79 13.48
C MET A 48 -26.13 -0.88 13.40
N SER A 49 -26.31 -0.19 12.30
CA SER A 49 -27.41 0.79 12.14
C SER A 49 -28.64 0.19 11.46
N ILE A 50 -28.51 -0.95 10.79
CA ILE A 50 -29.60 -1.57 10.05
C ILE A 50 -30.17 -2.74 10.83
N SER A 51 -31.51 -2.76 10.98
CA SER A 51 -32.23 -3.91 11.54
C SER A 51 -32.30 -5.05 10.49
N PRO A 52 -31.72 -6.22 10.75
CA PRO A 52 -31.80 -7.34 9.81
C PRO A 52 -33.21 -7.91 9.65
N VAL A 53 -34.13 -7.56 10.55
CA VAL A 53 -35.55 -7.98 10.47
C VAL A 53 -36.30 -7.15 9.41
N GLU A 54 -36.00 -5.84 9.34
CA GLU A 54 -36.64 -4.92 8.38
C GLU A 54 -35.97 -4.98 7.01
N TYR A 55 -34.65 -5.24 6.98
CA TYR A 55 -33.84 -5.20 5.77
C TYR A 55 -33.10 -6.52 5.61
N PRO A 56 -33.67 -7.45 4.83
CA PRO A 56 -33.01 -8.70 4.51
C PRO A 56 -31.76 -8.45 3.67
N LYS A 57 -30.91 -9.46 3.59
CA LYS A 57 -29.69 -9.44 2.77
C LYS A 57 -29.97 -9.01 1.32
N MET A 58 -31.02 -9.58 0.70
CA MET A 58 -31.51 -9.30 -0.65
C MET A 58 -32.99 -9.61 -0.69
N PHE A 59 -33.75 -8.88 -1.53
CA PHE A 59 -35.07 -9.31 -1.99
C PHE A 59 -34.91 -10.16 -3.25
N PHE A 60 -35.79 -11.14 -3.40
CA PHE A 60 -35.84 -11.95 -4.62
C PHE A 60 -37.24 -11.88 -5.22
N VAL A 61 -37.31 -11.46 -6.51
CA VAL A 61 -38.56 -11.40 -7.29
C VAL A 61 -38.32 -12.16 -8.58
N ASN A 62 -39.04 -13.24 -8.81
CA ASN A 62 -38.89 -14.10 -10.00
C ASN A 62 -37.44 -14.57 -10.26
N GLY A 63 -36.64 -14.78 -9.18
CA GLY A 63 -35.25 -15.21 -9.27
C GLY A 63 -34.24 -14.06 -9.44
N GLU A 64 -34.68 -12.83 -9.66
CA GLU A 64 -33.81 -11.66 -9.66
C GLU A 64 -33.60 -11.10 -8.25
N ALA A 65 -32.36 -10.65 -7.98
CA ALA A 65 -31.95 -10.15 -6.68
C ALA A 65 -31.97 -8.60 -6.66
N PHE A 66 -32.69 -8.03 -5.70
CA PHE A 66 -32.82 -6.59 -5.48
C PHE A 66 -32.23 -6.20 -4.14
N VAL A 67 -31.46 -5.10 -4.12
CA VAL A 67 -30.79 -4.59 -2.92
C VAL A 67 -31.78 -3.83 -2.04
N PRO A 68 -32.03 -4.27 -0.79
CA PRO A 68 -32.83 -3.49 0.14
C PRO A 68 -32.16 -2.15 0.49
N GLY A 69 -32.95 -1.07 0.54
CA GLY A 69 -32.49 0.26 0.92
C GLY A 69 -33.48 0.98 1.80
N THR A 70 -32.98 1.92 2.60
CA THR A 70 -33.78 2.64 3.61
C THR A 70 -34.00 4.11 3.27
N SER A 71 -33.28 4.64 2.30
CA SER A 71 -33.27 6.08 2.04
C SER A 71 -33.11 6.38 0.55
N THR A 72 -33.77 7.46 0.13
CA THR A 72 -33.59 8.08 -1.18
C THR A 72 -32.17 8.67 -1.36
N ASN A 73 -31.48 8.93 -0.26
CA ASN A 73 -30.09 9.32 -0.25
C ASN A 73 -29.22 8.08 -0.12
N ASN A 74 -28.19 7.96 -0.91
CA ASN A 74 -27.23 6.85 -0.92
C ASN A 74 -26.51 6.59 0.42
N ASN A 75 -26.92 7.24 1.51
CA ASN A 75 -26.27 7.20 2.82
C ASN A 75 -26.61 5.96 3.64
N PHE A 76 -27.61 5.17 3.20
CA PHE A 76 -28.03 4.00 3.96
C PHE A 76 -28.06 2.78 3.06
N ASN A 77 -27.03 2.04 3.13
CA ASN A 77 -26.81 0.92 2.24
C ASN A 77 -26.73 -0.38 3.03
N ASN A 78 -27.35 -1.39 2.49
CA ASN A 78 -27.26 -2.74 3.00
C ASN A 78 -25.79 -3.15 3.16
N PRO A 79 -25.31 -3.55 4.37
CA PRO A 79 -23.93 -3.89 4.63
C PRO A 79 -23.40 -4.99 3.72
N TYR A 80 -24.26 -5.95 3.38
CA TYR A 80 -23.89 -7.03 2.46
C TYR A 80 -23.60 -6.50 1.05
N SER A 81 -24.47 -5.63 0.52
CA SER A 81 -24.23 -4.99 -0.78
C SER A 81 -22.98 -4.11 -0.77
N GLN A 82 -22.80 -3.35 0.28
CA GLN A 82 -21.61 -2.50 0.46
C GLN A 82 -20.30 -3.32 0.44
N ALA A 83 -20.30 -4.48 1.12
CA ALA A 83 -19.11 -5.33 1.19
C ALA A 83 -18.83 -6.10 -0.10
N THR A 84 -19.87 -6.42 -0.90
CA THR A 84 -19.73 -7.41 -1.99
C THR A 84 -20.03 -6.88 -3.38
N ARG A 85 -20.75 -5.77 -3.51
CA ARG A 85 -21.29 -5.28 -4.79
C ARG A 85 -20.95 -3.82 -5.10
N ARG A 86 -20.51 -3.05 -4.11
CA ARG A 86 -20.18 -1.63 -4.28
C ARG A 86 -18.98 -1.43 -5.20
N GLY A 87 -18.02 -2.34 -5.18
CA GLY A 87 -16.78 -2.24 -5.95
C GLY A 87 -15.57 -2.70 -5.14
N TYR A 88 -14.40 -2.20 -5.50
CA TYR A 88 -13.15 -2.62 -4.88
C TYR A 88 -12.12 -1.49 -4.85
N ASP A 89 -11.19 -1.60 -3.92
CA ASP A 89 -10.00 -0.76 -3.77
C ASP A 89 -8.76 -1.65 -3.90
N ASN A 90 -8.00 -1.44 -4.95
CA ASN A 90 -6.73 -2.11 -5.19
C ASN A 90 -5.59 -1.23 -4.70
N LEU A 91 -4.84 -1.75 -3.76
CA LEU A 91 -3.69 -1.10 -3.17
C LEU A 91 -2.41 -1.84 -3.58
N THR A 92 -1.50 -1.13 -4.23
CA THR A 92 -0.16 -1.62 -4.53
C THR A 92 0.87 -0.78 -3.78
N LYS A 93 1.73 -1.44 -2.99
CA LYS A 93 2.82 -0.79 -2.23
C LYS A 93 4.14 -1.40 -2.59
N ASN A 94 5.09 -0.57 -2.94
CA ASN A 94 6.46 -0.97 -3.26
C ASN A 94 7.42 -0.22 -2.35
N GLN A 95 8.34 -0.94 -1.72
CA GLN A 95 9.42 -0.37 -0.95
C GLN A 95 10.73 -1.03 -1.35
N ILE A 96 11.69 -0.24 -1.77
CA ILE A 96 13.02 -0.71 -2.15
C ILE A 96 14.04 0.10 -1.39
N TYR A 97 14.98 -0.58 -0.75
CA TYR A 97 16.18 -0.05 -0.14
C TYR A 97 17.37 -0.63 -0.89
N SER A 98 18.28 0.22 -1.33
CA SER A 98 19.49 -0.22 -2.04
C SER A 98 20.68 0.57 -1.58
N ASN A 99 21.82 -0.11 -1.43
CA ASN A 99 23.09 0.51 -1.13
C ASN A 99 24.22 -0.08 -1.97
N LEU A 100 25.17 0.76 -2.27
CA LEU A 100 26.44 0.43 -2.89
C LEU A 100 27.53 1.05 -2.03
N ARG A 101 28.43 0.22 -1.50
CA ARG A 101 29.60 0.67 -0.77
C ARG A 101 30.85 0.21 -1.51
N VAL A 102 31.79 1.11 -1.67
CA VAL A 102 33.12 0.83 -2.23
C VAL A 102 34.15 1.20 -1.18
N THR A 103 35.01 0.27 -0.85
CA THR A 103 36.13 0.46 0.07
C THR A 103 37.44 0.24 -0.69
N GLN A 104 38.35 1.19 -0.60
CA GLN A 104 39.65 1.18 -1.22
C GLN A 104 40.73 1.37 -0.18
N ASP A 105 41.60 0.37 -0.03
CA ASP A 105 42.80 0.52 0.75
C ASP A 105 43.85 1.33 -0.04
N LEU A 106 44.35 2.39 0.59
CA LEU A 106 45.28 3.37 0.00
C LEU A 106 46.68 3.24 0.62
N ASP A 107 47.05 2.06 1.09
CA ASP A 107 48.38 1.78 1.68
C ASP A 107 49.52 2.12 0.75
N MET A 108 49.27 2.12 -0.59
CA MET A 108 50.23 2.55 -1.61
C MET A 108 50.59 4.02 -1.51
N LEU A 109 49.68 4.89 -0.97
CA LEU A 109 49.94 6.32 -0.73
C LEU A 109 50.51 6.51 0.65
N THR A 110 49.84 5.95 1.65
CA THR A 110 50.22 6.03 3.06
C THR A 110 49.66 4.83 3.80
N LYS A 111 50.53 4.09 4.53
CA LYS A 111 50.12 2.91 5.29
C LYS A 111 49.04 3.28 6.31
N GLY A 112 47.95 2.49 6.33
CA GLY A 112 46.81 2.67 7.19
C GLY A 112 45.76 3.70 6.72
N LEU A 113 45.86 4.13 5.46
CA LEU A 113 44.87 5.01 4.84
C LEU A 113 43.83 4.19 4.07
N LYS A 114 42.53 4.48 4.31
CA LYS A 114 41.42 3.80 3.68
C LYS A 114 40.37 4.82 3.23
N LEU A 115 39.87 4.70 2.02
CA LEU A 115 38.76 5.47 1.47
C LEU A 115 37.52 4.57 1.41
N THR A 116 36.41 5.05 1.95
CA THR A 116 35.11 4.40 1.79
C THR A 116 34.14 5.39 1.15
N ALA A 117 33.43 4.96 0.12
CA ALA A 117 32.32 5.71 -0.48
C ALA A 117 31.06 4.85 -0.44
N MET A 118 29.94 5.43 -0.06
CA MET A 118 28.64 4.76 -0.02
C MET A 118 27.59 5.62 -0.70
N TYR A 119 26.81 4.98 -1.57
CA TYR A 119 25.60 5.56 -2.16
C TYR A 119 24.43 4.66 -1.83
N ALA A 120 23.38 5.24 -1.25
CA ALA A 120 22.13 4.51 -0.96
C ALA A 120 20.94 5.26 -1.54
N PHE A 121 19.94 4.53 -1.96
CA PHE A 121 18.65 5.09 -2.31
C PHE A 121 17.51 4.22 -1.81
N ASP A 122 16.47 4.89 -1.31
CA ASP A 122 15.23 4.29 -0.88
C ASP A 122 14.10 4.83 -1.74
N VAL A 123 13.26 3.94 -2.23
CA VAL A 123 12.08 4.31 -3.02
C VAL A 123 10.85 3.67 -2.37
N TYR A 124 9.87 4.51 -2.07
CA TYR A 124 8.52 4.07 -1.68
C TYR A 124 7.53 4.57 -2.72
N ASN A 125 6.66 3.69 -3.15
CA ASN A 125 5.56 4.01 -4.05
C ASN A 125 4.30 3.29 -3.61
N GLU A 126 3.19 4.04 -3.58
CA GLU A 126 1.87 3.55 -3.23
C GLU A 126 0.88 3.99 -4.30
N ILE A 127 0.13 3.04 -4.83
CA ILE A 127 -0.89 3.26 -5.84
C ILE A 127 -2.20 2.70 -5.32
N HIS A 128 -3.21 3.57 -5.22
CA HIS A 128 -4.59 3.22 -4.96
C HIS A 128 -5.40 3.31 -6.25
N VAL A 129 -6.07 2.25 -6.60
CA VAL A 129 -7.06 2.23 -7.68
C VAL A 129 -8.41 1.92 -7.07
N HIS A 130 -9.21 2.97 -6.89
CA HIS A 130 -10.53 2.90 -6.32
C HIS A 130 -11.58 2.85 -7.41
N GLN A 131 -12.43 1.83 -7.39
CA GLN A 131 -13.54 1.64 -8.30
C GLN A 131 -14.80 1.33 -7.50
N ASP A 132 -15.76 2.23 -7.55
CA ASP A 132 -17.01 2.06 -6.82
C ASP A 132 -18.22 2.44 -7.64
N ARG A 133 -19.39 1.98 -7.19
CA ARG A 133 -20.68 2.35 -7.69
C ARG A 133 -21.71 2.35 -6.56
N ALA A 134 -22.74 3.15 -6.75
CA ALA A 134 -23.93 3.07 -5.94
C ALA A 134 -24.96 2.21 -6.69
N GLU A 135 -25.40 1.10 -6.10
CA GLU A 135 -26.47 0.27 -6.68
C GLU A 135 -27.84 0.88 -6.45
N SER A 136 -28.77 0.57 -7.34
CA SER A 136 -30.20 0.89 -7.12
C SER A 136 -30.71 0.14 -5.90
N THR A 137 -31.45 0.81 -5.05
CA THR A 137 -32.04 0.21 -3.85
C THR A 137 -33.56 0.22 -3.89
N TYR A 138 -34.14 -0.78 -3.25
CA TYR A 138 -35.57 -1.08 -3.27
C TYR A 138 -36.10 -1.27 -1.86
N ASN A 139 -37.39 -0.93 -1.66
CA ASN A 139 -38.12 -1.27 -0.45
C ASN A 139 -39.53 -1.71 -0.83
N PHE A 140 -40.28 -2.21 0.14
CA PHE A 140 -41.69 -2.55 -0.07
C PHE A 140 -42.48 -1.30 -0.55
N LEU A 141 -43.31 -1.51 -1.53
CA LEU A 141 -44.22 -0.46 -2.03
C LEU A 141 -45.24 -0.07 -0.96
N ASP A 142 -45.78 -1.06 -0.28
CA ASP A 142 -46.70 -0.92 0.85
C ASP A 142 -46.33 -1.92 1.93
N THR A 143 -46.03 -1.42 3.12
CA THR A 143 -45.68 -2.27 4.27
C THR A 143 -46.90 -3.03 4.83
N SER A 144 -48.13 -2.59 4.52
CA SER A 144 -49.37 -3.25 4.91
C SER A 144 -49.70 -4.45 4.02
N VAL A 145 -49.21 -4.45 2.75
CA VAL A 145 -49.36 -5.54 1.77
C VAL A 145 -48.04 -5.75 1.08
N PRO A 146 -47.06 -6.34 1.79
CA PRO A 146 -45.70 -6.44 1.31
C PRO A 146 -45.50 -7.50 0.22
N TYR A 147 -46.42 -8.47 0.09
CA TYR A 147 -46.33 -9.59 -0.85
C TYR A 147 -47.58 -9.68 -1.72
N ASP A 148 -47.38 -10.14 -2.96
CA ASP A 148 -48.44 -10.48 -3.88
C ASP A 148 -49.09 -11.85 -3.55
N MET A 149 -50.13 -12.24 -4.34
CA MET A 149 -50.83 -13.52 -4.16
C MET A 149 -49.90 -14.74 -4.39
N ASN A 150 -48.75 -14.58 -5.02
CA ASN A 150 -47.78 -15.62 -5.26
C ASN A 150 -46.66 -15.65 -4.21
N GLY A 151 -46.76 -14.78 -3.18
CA GLY A 151 -45.75 -14.66 -2.14
C GLY A 151 -44.49 -13.92 -2.58
N GLN A 152 -44.53 -13.18 -3.70
CA GLN A 152 -43.43 -12.36 -4.16
C GLN A 152 -43.48 -10.97 -3.52
N PRO A 153 -42.35 -10.37 -3.11
CA PRO A 153 -42.32 -9.04 -2.56
C PRO A 153 -42.69 -7.99 -3.60
N ILE A 154 -43.58 -7.08 -3.24
CA ILE A 154 -43.97 -5.95 -4.08
C ILE A 154 -43.05 -4.78 -3.76
N LEU A 155 -42.05 -4.55 -4.65
CA LEU A 155 -40.98 -3.60 -4.43
C LEU A 155 -41.18 -2.30 -5.24
N GLN A 156 -40.76 -1.18 -4.64
CA GLN A 156 -40.52 0.08 -5.33
C GLN A 156 -39.03 0.44 -5.28
N ARG A 157 -38.54 1.03 -6.36
CA ARG A 157 -37.18 1.57 -6.39
C ARG A 157 -37.17 2.90 -5.60
N ILE A 158 -36.33 2.95 -4.55
CA ILE A 158 -36.16 4.13 -3.71
C ILE A 158 -35.02 5.00 -4.22
N TYR A 159 -33.95 4.38 -4.63
CA TYR A 159 -32.75 5.06 -5.14
C TYR A 159 -32.37 4.48 -6.50
N GLU A 160 -32.10 5.35 -7.46
CA GLU A 160 -31.58 4.97 -8.76
C GLU A 160 -30.06 5.06 -8.76
N GLY A 161 -29.41 3.90 -8.84
CA GLY A 161 -27.96 3.78 -8.86
C GLY A 161 -27.41 3.67 -10.28
N SER A 162 -26.10 3.48 -10.36
CA SER A 162 -25.38 3.26 -11.63
C SER A 162 -24.83 1.83 -11.67
N ASN A 163 -24.93 1.22 -12.84
CA ASN A 163 -24.26 -0.09 -13.10
C ASN A 163 -22.79 0.08 -13.54
N VAL A 164 -22.35 1.32 -13.77
CA VAL A 164 -20.99 1.64 -14.19
C VAL A 164 -20.16 1.96 -12.95
N LEU A 165 -19.00 1.31 -12.82
CA LEU A 165 -18.03 1.63 -11.80
C LEU A 165 -17.35 2.97 -12.11
N SER A 166 -17.19 3.81 -11.11
CA SER A 166 -16.30 4.95 -11.17
C SER A 166 -14.85 4.48 -11.22
N TYR A 167 -13.94 5.35 -11.61
CA TYR A 167 -12.51 5.08 -11.56
C TYR A 167 -11.79 6.28 -10.97
N LYS A 168 -11.01 6.03 -9.92
CA LYS A 168 -10.12 7.02 -9.32
C LYS A 168 -8.79 6.35 -9.03
N GLN A 169 -7.69 6.97 -9.47
CA GLN A 169 -6.35 6.54 -9.13
C GLN A 169 -5.65 7.64 -8.33
N GLU A 170 -5.04 7.23 -7.24
CA GLU A 170 -4.17 8.07 -6.43
C GLU A 170 -2.80 7.42 -6.36
N THR A 171 -1.77 8.21 -6.52
CA THR A 171 -0.38 7.75 -6.44
C THR A 171 0.34 8.65 -5.46
N SER A 172 1.07 8.05 -4.54
CA SER A 172 1.94 8.78 -3.63
C SER A 172 3.26 8.03 -3.47
N GLY A 173 4.31 8.76 -3.14
CA GLY A 173 5.60 8.12 -2.97
C GLY A 173 6.69 9.08 -2.53
N ASN A 174 7.84 8.52 -2.24
CA ASN A 174 9.05 9.28 -1.97
C ASN A 174 10.29 8.55 -2.46
N LYS A 175 11.32 9.33 -2.71
CA LYS A 175 12.67 8.85 -2.98
C LYS A 175 13.63 9.55 -2.05
N LYS A 176 14.44 8.76 -1.33
CA LYS A 176 15.54 9.27 -0.52
C LYS A 176 16.85 8.83 -1.16
N THR A 177 17.81 9.72 -1.20
CA THR A 177 19.17 9.41 -1.62
C THR A 177 20.15 9.82 -0.54
N TYR A 178 21.16 9.00 -0.33
CA TYR A 178 22.22 9.22 0.63
C TYR A 178 23.57 8.98 -0.04
N LEU A 179 24.46 9.92 0.11
CA LEU A 179 25.86 9.83 -0.33
C LEU A 179 26.77 10.07 0.86
N GLU A 180 27.69 9.18 1.08
CA GLU A 180 28.71 9.27 2.13
C GLU A 180 30.09 9.01 1.52
N ALA A 181 31.08 9.75 2.00
CA ALA A 181 32.48 9.48 1.70
C ALA A 181 33.29 9.66 2.99
N SER A 182 34.07 8.66 3.35
CA SER A 182 34.97 8.74 4.49
C SER A 182 36.40 8.41 4.11
N LEU A 183 37.31 9.11 4.75
CA LEU A 183 38.76 8.87 4.70
C LEU A 183 39.24 8.55 6.10
N ASP A 184 39.60 7.29 6.29
CA ASP A 184 40.05 6.73 7.55
C ASP A 184 41.57 6.57 7.54
N TYR A 185 42.23 7.06 8.57
CA TYR A 185 43.66 6.86 8.79
C TYR A 185 43.90 6.21 10.13
N ASP A 186 44.54 5.06 10.14
CA ASP A 186 44.90 4.33 11.37
C ASP A 186 46.27 3.73 11.22
N ARG A 187 47.24 4.29 11.94
CA ARG A 187 48.63 3.82 11.90
C ARG A 187 49.32 3.84 13.26
N THR A 188 50.00 2.77 13.57
CA THR A 188 50.92 2.67 14.71
C THR A 188 52.36 2.93 14.25
N PHE A 189 53.01 3.85 14.91
CA PHE A 189 54.41 4.23 14.68
C PHE A 189 55.29 3.65 15.80
N ASN A 190 56.39 3.01 15.44
CA ASN A 190 57.37 2.46 16.33
C ASN A 190 56.79 1.54 17.44
N ASP A 191 55.66 0.87 17.15
CA ASP A 191 54.92 -0.05 18.04
C ASP A 191 54.36 0.59 19.34
N ASP A 192 54.58 1.88 19.56
CA ASP A 192 54.18 2.61 20.80
C ASP A 192 53.14 3.69 20.58
N ARG A 193 53.06 4.27 19.38
CA ARG A 193 52.23 5.45 19.11
C ARG A 193 51.22 5.20 17.99
N ARG A 194 49.97 5.06 18.35
CA ARG A 194 48.85 4.93 17.38
C ARG A 194 48.23 6.32 17.10
N VAL A 195 48.09 6.63 15.83
CA VAL A 195 47.41 7.83 15.33
C VAL A 195 46.23 7.40 14.50
N CYS A 196 45.06 7.88 14.86
CA CYS A 196 43.80 7.67 14.15
C CYS A 196 43.19 9.02 13.77
N ALA A 197 42.70 9.12 12.54
CA ALA A 197 41.98 10.28 12.05
C ALA A 197 40.85 9.81 11.11
N LEU A 198 39.72 10.49 11.18
CA LEU A 198 38.56 10.27 10.32
C LEU A 198 38.14 11.59 9.72
N PHE A 199 38.01 11.63 8.41
CA PHE A 199 37.30 12.67 7.69
C PHE A 199 36.04 12.05 7.10
N LEU A 200 34.86 12.67 7.36
CA LEU A 200 33.57 12.18 6.90
C LEU A 200 32.83 13.32 6.20
N PHE A 201 32.28 13.02 5.05
CA PHE A 201 31.34 13.85 4.30
C PHE A 201 30.07 13.03 4.07
N ASP A 202 28.88 13.62 4.36
CA ASP A 202 27.59 13.02 4.02
C ASP A 202 26.64 14.03 3.42
N GLN A 203 25.76 13.54 2.58
CA GLN A 203 24.69 14.31 1.94
C GLN A 203 23.42 13.46 1.82
N GLN A 204 22.29 14.01 2.25
CA GLN A 204 20.98 13.39 2.09
C GLN A 204 20.03 14.28 1.29
N SER A 205 19.24 13.67 0.43
CA SER A 205 18.15 14.32 -0.31
C SER A 205 16.87 13.50 -0.21
N VAL A 206 15.74 14.20 -0.09
CA VAL A 206 14.40 13.60 -0.06
C VAL A 206 13.54 14.27 -1.12
N LEU A 207 12.99 13.48 -2.02
CA LEU A 207 12.04 13.90 -3.04
C LEU A 207 10.68 13.24 -2.72
N LEU A 208 9.64 14.06 -2.60
CA LEU A 208 8.26 13.60 -2.40
C LEU A 208 7.51 13.69 -3.73
N TYR A 209 6.75 12.65 -4.03
CA TYR A 209 5.81 12.62 -5.14
C TYR A 209 4.39 12.70 -4.57
N PRO A 210 3.61 13.71 -4.97
CA PRO A 210 2.22 13.88 -4.51
C PRO A 210 1.30 12.79 -5.07
#